data_8c6d26b640e7dbd5104ff4dd6e343b0e
#
_entry.id   8c6d26b640e7dbd5104ff4dd6e343b0e
#
_cell.length_a   1.000
_cell.length_b   1.000
_cell.length_c   1.000
_cell.angle_alpha   90.00
_cell.angle_beta   90.00
_cell.angle_gamma   90.00
#
_symmetry.space_group_name_H-M   'P 1'
#
loop_
_entity.id
_entity.type
_entity.pdbx_description
1 polymer ?
#
loop_
_entity_poly.entity_id
_entity_poly.type
_entity_poly.pdbx_seq_one_letter_code
_entity_poly.pdbx_strand_id
1 'polypeptide(L)'
;YIVNYIGLRNRLSILNENYVYADFKTRVLGCYSLLKAVLDYASANKDEIKKILKDADDRTIARGMNPTEKDSFAVEFVNKPTPTPEVIVAYEMESYKDANGSDRLKPSDRVKQVTVPYFADYFPKRSVQFPYAYIITIPDAQVVNLLKAHGIKIEKLESTVTLDMQTIKTKELKPAARLNQGHYNNSIKVEY
;
A
#
# COMPACT_ATOMS: atom_id res chain seq x y z
N TYR A 1 -4.71 -2.53 0.36
CA TYR A 1 -4.01 -2.68 1.66
C TYR A 1 -3.00 -3.83 1.65
N ILE A 2 -3.35 -5.05 1.22
CA ILE A 2 -2.48 -6.24 1.31
C ILE A 2 -1.17 -6.05 0.56
N VAL A 3 -1.20 -5.64 -0.71
CA VAL A 3 0.02 -5.44 -1.50
C VAL A 3 0.97 -4.42 -0.87
N ASN A 4 0.43 -3.30 -0.36
CA ASN A 4 1.24 -2.28 0.30
C ASN A 4 1.88 -2.81 1.58
N TYR A 5 1.12 -3.55 2.40
CA TYR A 5 1.66 -4.16 3.62
C TYR A 5 2.77 -5.16 3.31
N ILE A 6 2.59 -6.01 2.29
CA ILE A 6 3.62 -6.97 1.87
C ILE A 6 4.87 -6.24 1.36
N GLY A 7 4.70 -5.14 0.62
CA GLY A 7 5.80 -4.27 0.20
C GLY A 7 6.55 -3.64 1.38
N LEU A 8 5.84 -3.17 2.42
CA LEU A 8 6.45 -2.66 3.65
C LEU A 8 7.26 -3.73 4.41
N ARG A 9 6.99 -5.01 4.16
CA ARG A 9 7.74 -6.15 4.70
C ARG A 9 8.89 -6.58 3.78
N ASN A 10 9.28 -5.77 2.81
CA ASN A 10 10.29 -6.08 1.80
C ASN A 10 9.97 -7.38 1.03
N ARG A 11 8.70 -7.61 0.72
CA ARG A 11 8.28 -8.80 -0.05
C ARG A 11 7.60 -8.38 -1.34
N LEU A 12 7.78 -9.19 -2.37
CA LEU A 12 7.12 -9.00 -3.65
C LEU A 12 5.64 -9.35 -3.53
N SER A 13 4.80 -8.54 -4.14
CA SER A 13 3.37 -8.80 -4.22
C SER A 13 2.83 -8.31 -5.56
N ILE A 14 1.87 -9.05 -6.09
CA ILE A 14 1.19 -8.73 -7.33
C ILE A 14 -0.31 -8.76 -7.07
N LEU A 15 -1.00 -7.66 -7.36
CA LEU A 15 -2.45 -7.61 -7.40
C LEU A 15 -2.88 -7.93 -8.84
N ASN A 16 -3.65 -8.99 -8.99
CA ASN A 16 -4.26 -9.34 -10.26
C ASN A 16 -5.74 -8.94 -10.26
N GLU A 17 -6.09 -8.04 -11.16
CA GLU A 17 -7.48 -7.64 -11.40
C GLU A 17 -7.84 -7.95 -12.86
N ASN A 18 -8.73 -8.94 -13.06
CA ASN A 18 -9.20 -9.27 -14.39
C ASN A 18 -10.33 -8.35 -14.82
N TYR A 19 -10.41 -8.17 -16.14
CA TYR A 19 -11.42 -7.32 -16.77
C TYR A 19 -12.84 -7.78 -16.46
N VAL A 20 -13.58 -6.94 -15.76
CA VAL A 20 -14.89 -7.27 -15.18
C VAL A 20 -15.95 -7.68 -16.23
N TYR A 21 -15.86 -7.16 -17.46
CA TYR A 21 -16.79 -7.45 -18.55
C TYR A 21 -16.45 -8.71 -19.34
N ALA A 22 -15.31 -9.36 -19.08
CA ALA A 22 -15.01 -10.66 -19.65
C ALA A 22 -15.85 -11.73 -18.95
N ASP A 23 -16.20 -12.79 -19.67
CA ASP A 23 -16.92 -13.93 -19.12
C ASP A 23 -16.11 -14.63 -18.02
N PHE A 24 -16.80 -15.40 -17.17
CA PHE A 24 -16.21 -16.04 -16.00
C PHE A 24 -15.04 -16.97 -16.38
N LYS A 25 -15.20 -17.78 -17.45
CA LYS A 25 -14.17 -18.73 -17.89
C LYS A 25 -12.91 -17.98 -18.35
N THR A 26 -13.05 -16.94 -19.13
CA THR A 26 -11.94 -16.10 -19.61
C THR A 26 -11.19 -15.48 -18.43
N ARG A 27 -11.90 -14.99 -17.42
CA ARG A 27 -11.26 -14.44 -16.20
C ARG A 27 -10.51 -15.50 -15.41
N VAL A 28 -11.07 -16.69 -15.24
CA VAL A 28 -10.38 -17.81 -14.57
C VAL A 28 -9.11 -18.20 -15.32
N LEU A 29 -9.19 -18.35 -16.63
CA LEU A 29 -8.03 -18.70 -17.46
C LEU A 29 -6.97 -17.60 -17.47
N GLY A 30 -7.38 -16.33 -17.44
CA GLY A 30 -6.48 -15.19 -17.29
C GLY A 30 -5.72 -15.23 -15.96
N CYS A 31 -6.41 -15.45 -14.84
CA CYS A 31 -5.77 -15.65 -13.53
C CYS A 31 -4.79 -16.83 -13.54
N TYR A 32 -5.21 -17.97 -14.09
CA TYR A 32 -4.35 -19.14 -14.18
C TYR A 32 -3.08 -18.88 -14.99
N SER A 33 -3.21 -18.25 -16.14
CA SER A 33 -2.07 -17.93 -17.01
C SER A 33 -1.09 -16.98 -16.36
N LEU A 34 -1.61 -15.93 -15.67
CA LEU A 34 -0.76 -15.00 -14.93
C LEU A 34 -0.04 -15.70 -13.78
N LEU A 35 -0.75 -16.48 -12.96
CA LEU A 35 -0.15 -17.21 -11.85
C LEU A 35 0.93 -18.18 -12.34
N LYS A 36 0.66 -18.90 -13.44
CA LYS A 36 1.65 -19.79 -14.05
C LYS A 36 2.89 -19.01 -14.47
N ALA A 37 2.74 -17.92 -15.19
CA ALA A 37 3.87 -17.09 -15.63
C ALA A 37 4.69 -16.54 -14.45
N VAL A 38 4.03 -16.09 -13.38
CA VAL A 38 4.70 -15.62 -12.15
C VAL A 38 5.49 -16.74 -11.50
N LEU A 39 4.91 -17.94 -11.37
CA LEU A 39 5.57 -19.09 -10.76
C LEU A 39 6.77 -19.59 -11.61
N ASP A 40 6.59 -19.66 -12.93
CA ASP A 40 7.66 -20.05 -13.86
C ASP A 40 8.82 -19.05 -13.76
N TYR A 41 8.53 -17.75 -13.77
CA TYR A 41 9.55 -16.71 -13.62
C TYR A 41 10.25 -16.79 -12.25
N ALA A 42 9.49 -16.91 -11.18
CA ALA A 42 10.04 -17.00 -9.82
C ALA A 42 10.90 -18.26 -9.63
N SER A 43 10.53 -19.37 -10.24
CA SER A 43 11.32 -20.59 -10.23
C SER A 43 12.64 -20.43 -10.99
N ALA A 44 12.60 -19.82 -12.16
CA ALA A 44 13.79 -19.58 -12.98
C ALA A 44 14.77 -18.59 -12.34
N ASN A 45 14.25 -17.59 -11.61
CA ASN A 45 15.03 -16.49 -11.03
C ASN A 45 15.11 -16.54 -9.50
N LYS A 46 14.88 -17.71 -8.90
CA LYS A 46 14.77 -17.88 -7.44
C LYS A 46 15.93 -17.32 -6.63
N ASP A 47 17.16 -17.49 -7.11
CA ASP A 47 18.36 -17.09 -6.37
C ASP A 47 18.55 -15.57 -6.41
N GLU A 48 18.26 -14.93 -7.55
CA GLU A 48 18.24 -13.47 -7.67
C GLU A 48 17.15 -12.85 -6.79
N ILE A 49 15.94 -13.41 -6.82
CA ILE A 49 14.84 -12.96 -5.97
C ILE A 49 15.20 -13.06 -4.49
N LYS A 50 15.76 -14.21 -4.06
CA LYS A 50 16.22 -14.38 -2.66
C LYS A 50 17.27 -13.35 -2.29
N LYS A 51 18.22 -13.09 -3.17
CA LYS A 51 19.27 -12.09 -2.95
C LYS A 51 18.68 -10.70 -2.78
N ILE A 52 17.78 -10.28 -3.69
CA ILE A 52 17.12 -8.96 -3.63
C ILE A 52 16.36 -8.79 -2.31
N LEU A 53 15.59 -9.79 -1.90
CA LEU A 53 14.82 -9.77 -0.66
C LEU A 53 15.73 -9.69 0.57
N LYS A 54 16.81 -10.50 0.59
CA LYS A 54 17.79 -10.47 1.68
C LYS A 54 18.49 -9.12 1.76
N ASP A 55 18.96 -8.59 0.64
CA ASP A 55 19.62 -7.28 0.59
C ASP A 55 18.68 -6.15 1.05
N ALA A 56 17.38 -6.24 0.76
CA ALA A 56 16.38 -5.29 1.25
C ALA A 56 16.18 -5.38 2.76
N ASP A 57 16.08 -6.60 3.30
CA ASP A 57 15.98 -6.83 4.75
C ASP A 57 17.22 -6.31 5.47
N ASP A 58 18.41 -6.66 5.00
CA ASP A 58 19.69 -6.25 5.59
C ASP A 58 19.81 -4.71 5.62
N ARG A 59 19.47 -4.03 4.52
CA ARG A 59 19.47 -2.55 4.48
C ARG A 59 18.47 -1.94 5.45
N THR A 60 17.27 -2.50 5.55
CA THR A 60 16.22 -2.01 6.46
C THR A 60 16.64 -2.18 7.91
N ILE A 61 17.20 -3.34 8.26
CA ILE A 61 17.71 -3.63 9.61
C ILE A 61 18.86 -2.66 9.96
N ALA A 62 19.84 -2.50 9.07
CA ALA A 62 20.98 -1.62 9.30
C ALA A 62 20.53 -0.18 9.55
N ARG A 63 19.57 0.34 8.77
CA ARG A 63 19.01 1.68 8.96
C ARG A 63 18.23 1.82 10.28
N GLY A 64 17.53 0.77 10.71
CA GLY A 64 16.81 0.76 11.99
C GLY A 64 17.73 0.65 13.21
N MET A 65 18.85 -0.08 13.09
CA MET A 65 19.82 -0.24 14.18
C MET A 65 20.64 1.01 14.46
N ASN A 66 20.98 1.76 13.42
CA ASN A 66 21.80 2.99 13.54
C ASN A 66 21.20 4.09 12.63
N PRO A 67 20.00 4.61 12.96
CA PRO A 67 19.37 5.61 12.13
C PRO A 67 20.16 6.92 12.14
N THR A 68 20.36 7.51 10.97
CA THR A 68 20.94 8.82 10.77
C THR A 68 19.86 9.85 10.49
N GLU A 69 20.20 11.13 10.54
CA GLU A 69 19.27 12.23 10.17
C GLU A 69 18.71 12.10 8.74
N LYS A 70 19.44 11.42 7.86
CA LYS A 70 19.04 11.17 6.47
C LYS A 70 18.09 9.98 6.32
N ASP A 71 18.03 9.11 7.33
CA ASP A 71 17.18 7.94 7.30
C ASP A 71 15.74 8.29 7.66
N SER A 72 14.90 8.34 6.66
CA SER A 72 13.48 8.61 6.79
C SER A 72 12.66 7.69 5.92
N PHE A 73 11.40 7.53 6.28
CA PHE A 73 10.43 6.85 5.42
C PHE A 73 9.16 7.70 5.23
N ALA A 74 8.55 7.55 4.08
CA ALA A 74 7.36 8.29 3.74
C ALA A 74 6.14 7.71 4.45
N VAL A 75 5.36 8.57 5.08
CA VAL A 75 4.07 8.25 5.72
C VAL A 75 2.87 8.83 4.98
N GLU A 76 3.11 9.80 4.12
CA GLU A 76 2.15 10.31 3.15
C GLU A 76 2.80 10.38 1.78
N PHE A 77 2.01 10.04 0.77
CA PHE A 77 2.45 10.03 -0.62
C PHE A 77 1.56 10.94 -1.47
N VAL A 78 2.12 11.46 -2.54
CA VAL A 78 1.42 12.11 -3.63
C VAL A 78 1.79 11.39 -4.93
N ASN A 79 0.81 11.07 -5.75
CA ASN A 79 1.06 10.55 -7.08
C ASN A 79 1.24 11.70 -8.07
N LYS A 80 2.10 11.46 -9.05
CA LYS A 80 2.34 12.36 -10.18
C LYS A 80 2.26 11.56 -11.47
N PRO A 81 1.92 12.23 -12.57
CA PRO A 81 1.96 11.57 -13.86
C PRO A 81 3.40 11.20 -14.21
N THR A 82 3.56 10.09 -14.91
CA THR A 82 4.82 9.75 -15.57
C THR A 82 5.20 10.83 -16.57
N PRO A 83 6.50 11.00 -16.90
CA PRO A 83 6.94 12.00 -17.88
C PRO A 83 6.30 11.83 -19.26
N THR A 84 6.00 10.59 -19.65
CA THR A 84 5.36 10.28 -20.93
C THR A 84 3.91 9.90 -20.69
N PRO A 85 2.95 10.61 -21.30
CA PRO A 85 1.54 10.21 -21.29
C PRO A 85 1.32 8.88 -22.00
N GLU A 86 0.29 8.15 -21.58
CA GLU A 86 -0.10 6.87 -22.18
C GLU A 86 -1.24 7.06 -23.18
N VAL A 87 -1.19 6.26 -24.26
CA VAL A 87 -2.30 6.17 -25.22
C VAL A 87 -3.13 4.95 -24.87
N ILE A 88 -4.35 5.19 -24.45
CA ILE A 88 -5.32 4.15 -24.15
C ILE A 88 -6.39 4.05 -25.20
N VAL A 89 -6.91 2.85 -25.39
CA VAL A 89 -8.11 2.61 -26.22
C VAL A 89 -9.33 2.70 -25.32
N ALA A 90 -10.21 3.65 -25.64
CA ALA A 90 -11.44 3.88 -24.92
C ALA A 90 -12.64 3.80 -25.87
N TYR A 91 -13.85 3.79 -25.32
CA TYR A 91 -15.08 3.89 -26.08
C TYR A 91 -15.65 5.32 -25.94
N GLU A 92 -16.31 5.79 -27.00
CA GLU A 92 -17.15 6.97 -26.86
C GLU A 92 -18.32 6.63 -25.94
N MET A 93 -18.69 7.60 -25.09
CA MET A 93 -19.81 7.41 -24.16
C MET A 93 -21.07 8.02 -24.74
N GLU A 94 -22.16 7.30 -24.61
CA GLU A 94 -23.50 7.72 -25.01
C GLU A 94 -24.38 7.90 -23.78
N SER A 95 -25.12 9.02 -23.75
CA SER A 95 -26.10 9.26 -22.69
C SER A 95 -27.39 8.49 -22.98
N TYR A 96 -27.96 7.90 -21.93
CA TYR A 96 -29.28 7.30 -21.97
C TYR A 96 -30.04 7.59 -20.67
N LYS A 97 -31.38 7.45 -20.70
CA LYS A 97 -32.21 7.51 -19.49
C LYS A 97 -32.35 6.12 -18.90
N ASP A 98 -32.09 5.97 -17.61
CA ASP A 98 -32.39 4.73 -16.88
C ASP A 98 -33.91 4.59 -16.62
N ALA A 99 -34.32 3.50 -15.99
CA ALA A 99 -35.73 3.21 -15.69
C ALA A 99 -36.39 4.27 -14.77
N ASN A 100 -35.58 5.06 -14.06
CA ASN A 100 -36.05 6.12 -13.16
C ASN A 100 -35.99 7.50 -13.83
N GLY A 101 -35.66 7.58 -15.15
CA GLY A 101 -35.52 8.82 -15.89
C GLY A 101 -34.23 9.58 -15.65
N SER A 102 -33.26 9.02 -14.89
CA SER A 102 -31.97 9.64 -14.62
C SER A 102 -31.01 9.46 -15.79
N ASP A 103 -30.21 10.50 -16.07
CA ASP A 103 -29.18 10.43 -17.10
C ASP A 103 -28.05 9.49 -16.66
N ARG A 104 -27.71 8.55 -17.51
CA ARG A 104 -26.62 7.59 -17.37
C ARG A 104 -25.75 7.59 -18.62
N LEU A 105 -24.51 7.12 -18.46
CA LEU A 105 -23.60 6.90 -19.57
C LEU A 105 -23.37 5.41 -19.77
N LYS A 106 -23.31 5.01 -21.03
CA LYS A 106 -22.86 3.67 -21.44
C LYS A 106 -21.82 3.79 -22.56
N PRO A 107 -20.89 2.81 -22.68
CA PRO A 107 -20.00 2.79 -23.82
C PRO A 107 -20.79 2.53 -25.13
N SER A 108 -20.42 3.23 -26.18
CA SER A 108 -20.88 2.94 -27.55
C SER A 108 -19.98 1.89 -28.20
N ASP A 109 -20.31 1.48 -29.41
CA ASP A 109 -19.47 0.58 -30.22
C ASP A 109 -18.29 1.34 -30.91
N ARG A 110 -18.23 2.67 -30.77
CA ARG A 110 -17.18 3.48 -31.36
C ARG A 110 -15.96 3.54 -30.46
N VAL A 111 -14.86 3.00 -30.96
CA VAL A 111 -13.57 3.00 -30.31
C VAL A 111 -12.80 4.26 -30.66
N LYS A 112 -12.15 4.87 -29.67
CA LYS A 112 -11.23 5.99 -29.87
C LYS A 112 -9.95 5.83 -29.07
N GLN A 113 -8.86 6.35 -29.59
CA GLN A 113 -7.62 6.50 -28.83
C GLN A 113 -7.65 7.81 -28.05
N VAL A 114 -7.23 7.76 -26.80
CA VAL A 114 -7.16 8.91 -25.90
C VAL A 114 -5.79 8.95 -25.27
N THR A 115 -5.09 10.07 -25.40
CA THR A 115 -3.84 10.31 -24.68
C THR A 115 -4.17 10.85 -23.29
N VAL A 116 -3.71 10.16 -22.25
CA VAL A 116 -3.99 10.49 -20.85
C VAL A 116 -2.71 10.56 -20.02
N PRO A 117 -2.64 11.44 -19.01
CA PRO A 117 -1.56 11.41 -18.05
C PRO A 117 -1.67 10.12 -17.22
N TYR A 118 -0.59 9.38 -17.10
CA TYR A 118 -0.54 8.15 -16.33
C TYR A 118 0.07 8.40 -14.93
N PHE A 119 -0.75 8.33 -13.89
CA PHE A 119 -0.37 8.63 -12.51
C PHE A 119 0.15 7.36 -11.81
N ALA A 120 1.33 6.90 -12.21
CA ALA A 120 1.95 5.69 -11.66
C ALA A 120 3.08 5.96 -10.68
N ASP A 121 3.65 7.15 -10.67
CA ASP A 121 4.76 7.51 -9.80
C ASP A 121 4.26 8.06 -8.47
N TYR A 122 4.81 7.53 -7.36
CA TYR A 122 4.50 7.96 -6.01
C TYR A 122 5.71 8.60 -5.36
N PHE A 123 5.52 9.82 -4.84
CA PHE A 123 6.56 10.61 -4.20
C PHE A 123 6.22 10.85 -2.73
N PRO A 124 7.22 10.90 -1.84
CA PRO A 124 6.99 11.31 -0.46
C PRO A 124 6.39 12.72 -0.40
N LYS A 125 5.23 12.85 0.25
CA LYS A 125 4.64 14.13 0.62
C LYS A 125 5.04 14.52 2.03
N ARG A 126 5.05 13.55 2.95
CA ARG A 126 5.54 13.68 4.31
C ARG A 126 6.34 12.46 4.68
N SER A 127 7.51 12.68 5.26
CA SER A 127 8.37 11.63 5.78
C SER A 127 8.59 11.81 7.27
N VAL A 128 8.86 10.72 7.97
CA VAL A 128 9.30 10.68 9.36
C VAL A 128 10.65 10.00 9.44
N GLN A 129 11.47 10.43 10.38
CA GLN A 129 12.77 9.82 10.63
C GLN A 129 12.59 8.41 11.19
N PHE A 130 13.50 7.50 10.87
CA PHE A 130 13.50 6.16 11.46
C PHE A 130 13.78 6.28 12.96
N PRO A 131 12.89 5.78 13.83
CA PRO A 131 13.19 5.69 15.24
C PRO A 131 14.07 4.45 15.51
N TYR A 132 14.88 4.50 16.54
CA TYR A 132 15.58 3.31 17.05
C TYR A 132 14.59 2.31 17.65
N ALA A 133 13.60 2.80 18.40
CA ALA A 133 12.55 1.99 19.01
C ALA A 133 11.29 2.82 19.26
N TYR A 134 10.18 2.14 19.46
CA TYR A 134 8.94 2.74 19.95
C TYR A 134 8.69 2.31 21.39
N ILE A 135 8.24 3.25 22.22
CA ILE A 135 7.88 2.99 23.61
C ILE A 135 6.36 3.06 23.74
N ILE A 136 5.75 1.99 24.23
CA ILE A 136 4.34 1.91 24.55
C ILE A 136 4.19 2.11 26.06
N THR A 137 3.74 3.29 26.46
CA THR A 137 3.61 3.66 27.89
C THR A 137 2.40 3.03 28.56
N ILE A 138 1.35 2.73 27.81
CA ILE A 138 0.13 2.06 28.29
C ILE A 138 -0.07 0.82 27.39
N PRO A 139 0.45 -0.34 27.81
CA PRO A 139 0.37 -1.54 26.98
C PRO A 139 -1.07 -2.09 26.97
N ASP A 140 -1.67 -2.18 25.79
CA ASP A 140 -2.85 -2.96 25.51
C ASP A 140 -2.48 -4.36 25.06
N ALA A 141 -3.07 -5.38 25.67
CA ALA A 141 -2.73 -6.76 25.37
C ALA A 141 -3.03 -7.16 23.91
N GLN A 142 -4.10 -6.60 23.32
CA GLN A 142 -4.45 -6.89 21.92
C GLN A 142 -3.41 -6.29 20.97
N VAL A 143 -2.99 -5.06 21.24
CA VAL A 143 -1.93 -4.38 20.45
C VAL A 143 -0.60 -5.14 20.57
N VAL A 144 -0.20 -5.50 21.79
CA VAL A 144 1.04 -6.27 22.04
C VAL A 144 1.02 -7.61 21.30
N ASN A 145 -0.09 -8.34 21.39
CA ASN A 145 -0.22 -9.64 20.72
C ASN A 145 -0.22 -9.49 19.18
N LEU A 146 -0.86 -8.45 18.66
CA LEU A 146 -0.86 -8.16 17.22
C LEU A 146 0.57 -7.85 16.74
N LEU A 147 1.30 -7.00 17.42
CA LEU A 147 2.69 -6.68 17.08
C LEU A 147 3.58 -7.94 17.08
N LYS A 148 3.43 -8.80 18.08
CA LYS A 148 4.13 -10.09 18.14
C LYS A 148 3.75 -11.01 16.98
N ALA A 149 2.47 -11.09 16.62
CA ALA A 149 2.00 -11.86 15.48
C ALA A 149 2.60 -11.36 14.14
N HIS A 150 2.90 -10.06 14.05
CA HIS A 150 3.63 -9.46 12.93
C HIS A 150 5.16 -9.61 13.01
N GLY A 151 5.68 -10.37 13.99
CA GLY A 151 7.11 -10.62 14.16
C GLY A 151 7.92 -9.43 14.68
N ILE A 152 7.25 -8.45 15.30
CA ILE A 152 7.93 -7.30 15.92
C ILE A 152 8.47 -7.72 17.28
N LYS A 153 9.76 -7.48 17.50
CA LYS A 153 10.39 -7.76 18.79
C LYS A 153 9.86 -6.78 19.83
N ILE A 154 9.36 -7.31 20.92
CA ILE A 154 8.82 -6.53 22.05
C ILE A 154 9.57 -6.94 23.30
N GLU A 155 10.07 -5.98 24.02
CA GLU A 155 10.72 -6.13 25.31
C GLU A 155 9.93 -5.38 26.37
N LYS A 156 9.83 -5.98 27.56
CA LYS A 156 9.24 -5.33 28.72
C LYS A 156 10.34 -4.69 29.53
N LEU A 157 10.17 -3.42 29.88
CA LEU A 157 11.07 -2.76 30.82
C LEU A 157 10.77 -3.26 32.24
N GLU A 158 11.74 -3.85 32.89
CA GLU A 158 11.61 -4.42 34.24
C GLU A 158 11.85 -3.37 35.35
N SER A 159 12.43 -2.23 35.00
CA SER A 159 12.70 -1.13 35.95
C SER A 159 12.38 0.22 35.31
N THR A 160 12.25 1.24 36.17
CA THR A 160 12.12 2.62 35.75
C THR A 160 13.38 3.08 35.01
N VAL A 161 13.20 3.67 33.83
CA VAL A 161 14.29 4.26 33.03
C VAL A 161 13.95 5.71 32.71
N THR A 162 14.98 6.53 32.59
CA THR A 162 14.85 7.91 32.08
C THR A 162 15.45 7.95 30.69
N LEU A 163 14.68 8.36 29.72
CA LEU A 163 15.07 8.39 28.31
C LEU A 163 14.69 9.74 27.70
N ASP A 164 15.57 10.26 26.84
CA ASP A 164 15.20 11.33 25.93
C ASP A 164 14.40 10.73 24.77
N MET A 165 13.18 11.21 24.58
CA MET A 165 12.28 10.64 23.58
C MET A 165 11.41 11.70 22.92
N GLN A 166 11.08 11.48 21.67
CA GLN A 166 10.04 12.23 21.00
C GLN A 166 8.67 11.68 21.41
N THR A 167 7.79 12.55 21.90
CA THR A 167 6.43 12.16 22.25
C THR A 167 5.47 12.51 21.13
N ILE A 168 4.56 11.59 20.82
CA ILE A 168 3.49 11.82 19.84
C ILE A 168 2.19 12.04 20.60
N LYS A 169 1.62 13.24 20.47
CA LYS A 169 0.32 13.59 21.07
C LYS A 169 -0.77 13.67 20.03
N THR A 170 -1.87 12.96 20.24
CA THR A 170 -3.07 13.11 19.40
C THR A 170 -3.73 14.45 19.68
N LYS A 171 -3.83 15.30 18.67
CA LYS A 171 -4.54 16.59 18.72
C LYS A 171 -5.98 16.47 18.31
N GLU A 172 -6.25 15.65 17.31
CA GLU A 172 -7.59 15.48 16.75
C GLU A 172 -7.77 14.06 16.25
N LEU A 173 -8.88 13.45 16.58
CA LEU A 173 -9.36 12.20 16.02
C LEU A 173 -10.71 12.47 15.34
N LYS A 174 -10.77 12.31 14.03
CA LYS A 174 -12.03 12.41 13.26
C LYS A 174 -12.47 11.03 12.82
N PRO A 175 -13.56 10.50 13.37
CA PRO A 175 -14.16 9.27 12.90
C PRO A 175 -14.64 9.43 11.45
N ALA A 176 -14.48 8.38 10.66
CA ALA A 176 -15.09 8.32 9.33
C ALA A 176 -16.61 8.24 9.45
N ALA A 177 -17.34 8.94 8.56
CA ALA A 177 -18.81 8.94 8.55
C ALA A 177 -19.42 7.60 8.10
N ARG A 178 -18.64 6.76 7.40
CA ARG A 178 -19.11 5.49 6.83
C ARG A 178 -18.07 4.38 7.01
N LEU A 179 -18.55 3.17 7.16
CA LEU A 179 -17.73 1.98 7.11
C LEU A 179 -17.17 1.77 5.69
N ASN A 180 -15.91 1.40 5.63
CA ASN A 180 -15.25 0.93 4.42
C ASN A 180 -14.70 -0.47 4.69
N GLN A 181 -15.24 -1.48 4.03
CA GLN A 181 -14.86 -2.89 4.20
C GLN A 181 -14.90 -3.35 5.68
N GLY A 182 -15.93 -2.95 6.41
CA GLY A 182 -16.10 -3.30 7.82
C GLY A 182 -15.31 -2.46 8.83
N HIS A 183 -14.56 -1.45 8.39
CA HIS A 183 -13.74 -0.59 9.25
C HIS A 183 -14.05 0.90 9.04
N TYR A 184 -13.87 1.68 10.10
CA TYR A 184 -13.87 3.14 10.00
C TYR A 184 -12.45 3.63 9.70
N ASN A 185 -12.27 4.28 8.55
CA ASN A 185 -11.00 4.92 8.19
C ASN A 185 -10.90 6.28 8.90
N ASN A 186 -10.57 6.25 10.17
CA ASN A 186 -10.44 7.46 10.97
C ASN A 186 -9.22 8.28 10.55
N SER A 187 -9.31 9.60 10.64
CA SER A 187 -8.16 10.48 10.47
C SER A 187 -7.65 10.98 11.81
N ILE A 188 -6.34 11.05 11.98
CA ILE A 188 -5.67 11.48 13.19
C ILE A 188 -4.72 12.62 12.83
N LYS A 189 -4.78 13.72 13.61
CA LYS A 189 -3.72 14.72 13.63
C LYS A 189 -2.89 14.56 14.89
N VAL A 190 -1.59 14.56 14.72
CA VAL A 190 -0.63 14.43 15.81
C VAL A 190 0.29 15.64 15.87
N GLU A 191 0.85 15.88 17.04
CA GLU A 191 1.94 16.82 17.33
C GLU A 191 3.12 16.03 17.88
N TYR A 192 4.33 16.46 17.51
CA TYR A 192 5.60 15.90 17.94
C TYR A 192 6.30 16.80 18.95
#